data_21bde06628ac6e3ebecc7760ab16dc7f
#
_entry.id   21bde06628ac6e3ebecc7760ab16dc7f
#
_cell.length_a   1.000
_cell.length_b   1.000
_cell.length_c   1.000
_cell.angle_alpha   90.00
_cell.angle_beta   90.00
_cell.angle_gamma   90.00
#
_symmetry.space_group_name_H-M   'P 1'
#
loop_
_entity.id
_entity.type
_entity.pdbx_description
1 polymer ?
#
loop_
_entity_poly.entity_id
_entity_poly.type
_entity_poly.pdbx_seq_one_letter_code
_entity_poly.pdbx_strand_id
1 'polypeptide(L)'
;MRIKILRRQSSDTKPYWQEFNIDKNNELSIAGVLEQLNSRDELRDIEGKSTARIEWECSCMQGMCGACAMVINKRPVLACEVFLRDIKTDTITLEPLSKFPVIRDLVVDRSIIEDNLRKAHVYIEEFKGNNPKVYDQMYSVGKCLKCGLCLEVCPNYKSGEKFFGTAFAHESFLVASRSKTREEKIRKSYVKHFETGCSKSLSCSVVCPMNIKTIASIGRMNKGK
;
A
#
# COMPACT_ATOMS: atom_id res chain seq x y z
N MET A 1 -18.32 19.02 -9.13
CA MET A 1 -17.45 18.50 -8.05
C MET A 1 -16.00 18.79 -8.37
N ARG A 2 -15.13 18.97 -7.40
CA ARG A 2 -13.71 19.28 -7.65
C ARG A 2 -12.81 18.16 -7.12
N ILE A 3 -11.72 17.90 -7.84
CA ILE A 3 -10.65 17.04 -7.37
C ILE A 3 -9.35 17.84 -7.31
N LYS A 4 -8.68 17.75 -6.17
CA LYS A 4 -7.45 18.47 -5.86
C LYS A 4 -6.33 17.46 -5.68
N ILE A 5 -5.32 17.53 -6.53
CA ILE A 5 -4.26 16.54 -6.62
C ILE A 5 -2.94 17.17 -6.23
N LEU A 6 -2.20 16.52 -5.34
CA LEU A 6 -0.85 16.93 -5.01
C LEU A 6 0.08 16.45 -6.14
N ARG A 7 0.47 17.40 -7.00
CA ARG A 7 1.31 17.15 -8.18
C ARG A 7 2.79 17.33 -7.84
N ARG A 8 3.61 16.53 -8.49
CA ARG A 8 5.08 16.64 -8.41
C ARG A 8 5.70 16.11 -9.70
N GLN A 9 6.53 16.91 -10.38
CA GLN A 9 7.10 16.52 -11.68
C GLN A 9 8.21 15.46 -11.57
N SER A 10 8.99 15.51 -10.49
CA SER A 10 10.04 14.53 -10.17
C SER A 10 10.34 14.52 -8.68
N SER A 11 11.16 13.58 -8.20
CA SER A 11 11.60 13.49 -6.80
C SER A 11 12.20 14.80 -6.26
N ASP A 12 12.83 15.60 -7.12
CA ASP A 12 13.61 16.78 -6.75
C ASP A 12 12.82 18.09 -6.83
N THR A 13 11.59 18.06 -7.37
CA THR A 13 10.74 19.25 -7.49
C THR A 13 9.85 19.43 -6.26
N LYS A 14 9.50 20.68 -5.96
CA LYS A 14 8.54 20.98 -4.90
C LYS A 14 7.12 20.51 -5.30
N PRO A 15 6.37 19.87 -4.41
CA PRO A 15 4.98 19.52 -4.68
C PRO A 15 4.11 20.78 -4.73
N TYR A 16 3.06 20.74 -5.55
CA TYR A 16 2.04 21.80 -5.66
C TYR A 16 0.66 21.19 -5.83
N TRP A 17 -0.35 21.89 -5.36
CA TRP A 17 -1.73 21.48 -5.53
C TRP A 17 -2.27 21.96 -6.88
N GLN A 18 -2.95 21.07 -7.60
CA GLN A 18 -3.66 21.38 -8.83
C GLN A 18 -5.10 20.88 -8.74
N GLU A 19 -6.06 21.68 -9.21
CA GLU A 19 -7.47 21.36 -9.10
C GLU A 19 -8.10 21.17 -10.47
N PHE A 20 -9.03 20.21 -10.54
CA PHE A 20 -9.75 19.86 -11.76
C PHE A 20 -11.25 19.80 -11.49
N ASN A 21 -12.06 20.24 -12.45
CA ASN A 21 -13.49 19.98 -12.43
C ASN A 21 -13.76 18.56 -12.93
N ILE A 22 -14.63 17.85 -12.22
CA ILE A 22 -15.07 16.51 -12.56
C ILE A 22 -16.60 16.44 -12.57
N ASP A 23 -17.15 15.63 -13.46
CA ASP A 23 -18.58 15.36 -13.50
C ASP A 23 -18.96 14.45 -12.33
N LYS A 24 -20.09 14.76 -11.68
CA LYS A 24 -20.58 13.93 -10.58
C LYS A 24 -21.27 12.69 -11.15
N ASN A 25 -20.48 11.67 -11.45
CA ASN A 25 -20.98 10.34 -11.81
C ASN A 25 -20.79 9.37 -10.64
N ASN A 26 -21.87 9.04 -9.96
CA ASN A 26 -21.87 8.21 -8.76
C ASN A 26 -21.32 6.79 -8.97
N GLU A 27 -21.31 6.29 -10.20
CA GLU A 27 -20.81 4.95 -10.53
C GLU A 27 -19.27 4.91 -10.73
N LEU A 28 -18.64 6.07 -10.88
CA LEU A 28 -17.19 6.11 -11.04
C LEU A 28 -16.45 5.97 -9.70
N SER A 29 -15.43 5.12 -9.71
CA SER A 29 -14.40 5.13 -8.67
C SER A 29 -13.43 6.29 -8.89
N ILE A 30 -12.62 6.63 -7.87
CA ILE A 30 -11.54 7.62 -8.02
C ILE A 30 -10.54 7.21 -9.09
N ALA A 31 -10.26 5.92 -9.22
CA ALA A 31 -9.45 5.40 -10.34
C ALA A 31 -10.11 5.69 -11.69
N GLY A 32 -11.42 5.46 -11.83
CA GLY A 32 -12.16 5.80 -13.04
C GLY A 32 -12.17 7.29 -13.34
N VAL A 33 -12.22 8.15 -12.31
CA VAL A 33 -12.11 9.61 -12.47
C VAL A 33 -10.73 10.00 -13.01
N LEU A 34 -9.65 9.40 -12.50
CA LEU A 34 -8.29 9.66 -12.99
C LEU A 34 -8.12 9.22 -14.45
N GLU A 35 -8.66 8.06 -14.82
CA GLU A 35 -8.71 7.62 -16.22
C GLU A 35 -9.48 8.60 -17.11
N GLN A 36 -10.66 9.03 -16.67
CA GLN A 36 -11.48 9.99 -17.42
C GLN A 36 -10.78 11.35 -17.59
N LEU A 37 -10.08 11.84 -16.56
CA LEU A 37 -9.28 13.06 -16.67
C LEU A 37 -8.15 12.90 -17.67
N ASN A 38 -7.43 11.80 -17.61
CA ASN A 38 -6.29 11.53 -18.48
C ASN A 38 -6.67 11.14 -19.93
N SER A 39 -7.91 10.74 -20.17
CA SER A 39 -8.41 10.43 -21.52
C SER A 39 -8.82 11.66 -22.34
N ARG A 40 -8.87 12.84 -21.72
CA ARG A 40 -9.18 14.08 -22.44
C ARG A 40 -8.07 14.40 -23.44
N ASP A 41 -8.43 14.94 -24.62
CA ASP A 41 -7.43 15.36 -25.62
C ASP A 41 -6.42 16.35 -25.02
N GLU A 42 -6.92 17.27 -24.22
CA GLU A 42 -6.13 18.22 -23.46
C GLU A 42 -6.63 18.30 -22.02
N LEU A 43 -5.75 18.03 -21.08
CA LEU A 43 -6.05 18.17 -19.66
C LEU A 43 -5.89 19.63 -19.24
N ARG A 44 -6.97 20.26 -18.78
CA ARG A 44 -6.99 21.63 -18.25
C ARG A 44 -7.39 21.64 -16.78
N ASP A 45 -6.72 22.46 -16.00
CA ASP A 45 -7.11 22.71 -14.59
C ASP A 45 -8.32 23.66 -14.49
N ILE A 46 -8.72 23.96 -13.26
CA ILE A 46 -9.90 24.86 -13.01
C ILE A 46 -9.71 26.28 -13.52
N GLU A 47 -8.46 26.72 -13.74
CA GLU A 47 -8.13 28.04 -14.29
C GLU A 47 -8.09 28.01 -15.84
N GLY A 48 -8.34 26.85 -16.43
CA GLY A 48 -8.30 26.64 -17.89
C GLY A 48 -6.89 26.45 -18.45
N LYS A 49 -5.87 26.36 -17.59
CA LYS A 49 -4.48 26.15 -17.98
C LYS A 49 -4.23 24.71 -18.40
N SER A 50 -3.63 24.54 -19.59
CA SER A 50 -3.20 23.22 -20.07
C SER A 50 -2.12 22.64 -19.15
N THR A 51 -2.20 21.35 -18.87
CA THR A 51 -1.30 20.66 -17.97
C THR A 51 -0.97 19.24 -18.44
N ALA A 52 0.16 18.73 -17.98
CA ALA A 52 0.53 17.33 -18.22
C ALA A 52 -0.47 16.36 -17.57
N ARG A 53 -0.62 15.19 -18.14
CA ARG A 53 -1.42 14.08 -17.58
C ARG A 53 -0.99 13.78 -16.15
N ILE A 54 -1.93 13.28 -15.36
CA ILE A 54 -1.70 12.91 -13.97
C ILE A 54 -1.03 11.55 -13.97
N GLU A 55 0.16 11.45 -13.38
CA GLU A 55 0.87 10.19 -13.24
C GLU A 55 0.36 9.44 -11.99
N TRP A 56 -0.11 8.22 -12.22
CA TRP A 56 -0.58 7.31 -11.18
C TRP A 56 -0.49 5.87 -11.66
N GLU A 57 -0.51 4.91 -10.75
CA GLU A 57 -0.42 3.50 -11.09
C GLU A 57 -1.79 2.83 -11.04
N CYS A 58 -2.13 2.09 -12.08
CA CYS A 58 -3.30 1.22 -12.12
C CYS A 58 -3.00 -0.07 -12.89
N SER A 59 -3.80 -1.10 -12.61
CA SER A 59 -3.75 -2.37 -13.34
C SER A 59 -5.12 -3.03 -13.36
N CYS A 60 -5.57 -3.62 -12.22
CA CYS A 60 -6.78 -4.46 -12.21
C CYS A 60 -8.10 -3.68 -12.13
N MET A 61 -8.12 -2.47 -11.62
CA MET A 61 -9.31 -1.61 -11.37
C MET A 61 -10.40 -2.23 -10.48
N GLN A 62 -10.07 -3.28 -9.71
CA GLN A 62 -11.03 -4.08 -8.91
C GLN A 62 -10.47 -4.53 -7.56
N GLY A 63 -9.57 -3.76 -6.93
CA GLY A 63 -9.07 -4.00 -5.58
C GLY A 63 -8.07 -5.15 -5.42
N MET A 64 -7.58 -5.77 -6.52
CA MET A 64 -6.83 -7.04 -6.45
C MET A 64 -5.32 -6.92 -6.67
N CYS A 65 -4.79 -5.78 -7.11
CA CYS A 65 -3.35 -5.63 -7.43
C CYS A 65 -2.60 -4.69 -6.50
N GLY A 66 -3.27 -3.74 -5.85
CA GLY A 66 -2.66 -2.76 -4.95
C GLY A 66 -1.94 -1.59 -5.65
N ALA A 67 -1.88 -1.54 -6.98
CA ALA A 67 -1.16 -0.50 -7.73
C ALA A 67 -1.69 0.90 -7.41
N CYS A 68 -3.01 1.09 -7.39
CA CYS A 68 -3.66 2.38 -7.19
C CYS A 68 -3.73 2.85 -5.72
N ALA A 69 -2.85 2.36 -4.86
CA ALA A 69 -2.79 2.77 -3.45
C ALA A 69 -2.33 4.23 -3.34
N MET A 70 -3.16 5.07 -2.72
CA MET A 70 -2.89 6.49 -2.49
C MET A 70 -3.64 7.00 -1.27
N VAL A 71 -3.48 8.27 -0.94
CA VAL A 71 -4.22 8.93 0.14
C VAL A 71 -5.37 9.74 -0.47
N ILE A 72 -6.61 9.41 -0.12
CA ILE A 72 -7.83 10.10 -0.57
C ILE A 72 -8.50 10.71 0.65
N ASN A 73 -8.68 12.05 0.66
CA ASN A 73 -9.26 12.77 1.79
C ASN A 73 -8.60 12.35 3.13
N LYS A 74 -7.27 12.34 3.17
CA LYS A 74 -6.42 11.94 4.31
C LYS A 74 -6.54 10.47 4.73
N ARG A 75 -7.19 9.62 3.94
CA ARG A 75 -7.34 8.18 4.21
C ARG A 75 -6.54 7.37 3.18
N PRO A 76 -5.57 6.56 3.58
CA PRO A 76 -4.87 5.66 2.67
C PRO A 76 -5.79 4.51 2.23
N VAL A 77 -6.05 4.41 0.94
CA VAL A 77 -6.99 3.46 0.34
C VAL A 77 -6.55 3.07 -1.08
N LEU A 78 -7.22 2.09 -1.68
CA LEU A 78 -7.12 1.81 -3.11
C LEU A 78 -8.11 2.71 -3.87
N ALA A 79 -7.63 3.48 -4.83
CA ALA A 79 -8.46 4.42 -5.58
C ALA A 79 -9.59 3.76 -6.38
N CYS A 80 -9.42 2.51 -6.80
CA CYS A 80 -10.44 1.74 -7.50
C CYS A 80 -11.58 1.24 -6.60
N GLU A 81 -11.42 1.29 -5.27
CA GLU A 81 -12.44 0.88 -4.30
C GLU A 81 -13.19 2.06 -3.64
N VAL A 82 -12.84 3.30 -3.99
CA VAL A 82 -13.51 4.51 -3.48
C VAL A 82 -14.37 5.11 -4.59
N PHE A 83 -15.69 5.08 -4.42
CA PHE A 83 -16.64 5.58 -5.40
C PHE A 83 -17.12 6.99 -5.06
N LEU A 84 -17.46 7.79 -6.09
CA LEU A 84 -17.97 9.16 -5.90
C LEU A 84 -19.25 9.19 -5.08
N ARG A 85 -20.10 8.15 -5.14
CA ARG A 85 -21.32 8.03 -4.31
C ARG A 85 -21.04 7.99 -2.81
N ASP A 86 -19.85 7.53 -2.41
CA ASP A 86 -19.47 7.38 -1.00
C ASP A 86 -18.81 8.64 -0.42
N ILE A 87 -18.52 9.63 -1.29
CA ILE A 87 -17.85 10.88 -0.94
C ILE A 87 -18.88 11.97 -0.71
N LYS A 88 -18.88 12.52 0.52
CA LYS A 88 -19.82 13.54 0.95
C LYS A 88 -19.31 14.98 0.78
N THR A 89 -18.04 15.16 0.41
CA THR A 89 -17.41 16.48 0.25
C THR A 89 -17.46 16.95 -1.19
N ASP A 90 -17.58 18.27 -1.42
CA ASP A 90 -17.56 18.86 -2.77
C ASP A 90 -16.16 18.89 -3.40
N THR A 91 -15.14 18.76 -2.57
CA THR A 91 -13.74 18.71 -3.00
C THR A 91 -13.09 17.43 -2.47
N ILE A 92 -12.45 16.70 -3.37
CA ILE A 92 -11.71 15.46 -3.06
C ILE A 92 -10.22 15.77 -3.14
N THR A 93 -9.43 15.36 -2.14
CA THR A 93 -7.97 15.50 -2.18
C THR A 93 -7.32 14.17 -2.48
N LEU A 94 -6.35 14.17 -3.41
CA LEU A 94 -5.50 13.02 -3.72
C LEU A 94 -4.04 13.35 -3.43
N GLU A 95 -3.37 12.49 -2.69
CA GLU A 95 -1.96 12.59 -2.32
C GLU A 95 -1.27 11.24 -2.51
N PRO A 96 0.03 11.21 -2.87
CA PRO A 96 0.80 9.97 -2.85
C PRO A 96 0.93 9.42 -1.43
N LEU A 97 1.28 8.14 -1.29
CA LEU A 97 1.67 7.57 0.01
C LEU A 97 2.91 8.32 0.54
N SER A 98 2.78 8.91 1.75
CA SER A 98 3.77 9.87 2.28
C SER A 98 5.05 9.21 2.80
N LYS A 99 4.99 7.92 3.11
CA LYS A 99 6.11 7.17 3.69
C LYS A 99 7.00 6.48 2.66
N PHE A 100 6.76 6.74 1.39
CA PHE A 100 7.55 6.22 0.28
C PHE A 100 8.11 7.37 -0.56
N PRO A 101 9.29 7.22 -1.16
CA PRO A 101 9.80 8.20 -2.09
C PRO A 101 8.83 8.42 -3.25
N VAL A 102 8.47 9.68 -3.51
CA VAL A 102 7.61 10.03 -4.64
C VAL A 102 8.45 10.07 -5.91
N ILE A 103 8.03 9.32 -6.92
CA ILE A 103 8.63 9.32 -8.26
C ILE A 103 8.05 10.50 -9.03
N ARG A 104 6.74 10.53 -9.19
CA ARG A 104 6.00 11.59 -9.89
C ARG A 104 4.54 11.58 -9.49
N ASP A 105 3.95 12.73 -9.25
CA ASP A 105 2.56 12.92 -8.83
C ASP A 105 2.12 11.93 -7.73
N LEU A 106 1.29 10.93 -8.07
CA LEU A 106 0.76 9.92 -7.15
C LEU A 106 1.57 8.62 -7.16
N VAL A 107 2.58 8.51 -8.03
CA VAL A 107 3.46 7.34 -8.14
C VAL A 107 4.56 7.39 -7.09
N VAL A 108 4.72 6.30 -6.34
CA VAL A 108 5.74 6.17 -5.29
C VAL A 108 6.60 4.92 -5.48
N ASP A 109 7.85 4.98 -5.05
CA ASP A 109 8.75 3.84 -5.05
C ASP A 109 8.50 2.95 -3.82
N ARG A 110 7.94 1.77 -4.06
CA ARG A 110 7.66 0.74 -3.04
C ARG A 110 8.69 -0.39 -3.02
N SER A 111 9.78 -0.28 -3.78
CA SER A 111 10.84 -1.31 -3.86
C SER A 111 11.43 -1.67 -2.50
N ILE A 112 11.42 -0.74 -1.55
CA ILE A 112 11.88 -0.96 -0.17
C ILE A 112 11.17 -2.15 0.50
N ILE A 113 9.94 -2.48 0.12
CA ILE A 113 9.21 -3.63 0.68
C ILE A 113 9.94 -4.93 0.29
N GLU A 114 10.26 -5.08 -0.99
CA GLU A 114 10.99 -6.25 -1.51
C GLU A 114 12.45 -6.27 -1.02
N ASP A 115 13.11 -5.12 -0.98
CA ASP A 115 14.49 -5.00 -0.49
C ASP A 115 14.62 -5.43 0.97
N ASN A 116 13.65 -5.08 1.81
CA ASN A 116 13.60 -5.52 3.19
C ASN A 116 13.45 -7.04 3.31
N LEU A 117 12.65 -7.67 2.45
CA LEU A 117 12.52 -9.13 2.38
C LEU A 117 13.84 -9.78 1.96
N ARG A 118 14.51 -9.26 0.95
CA ARG A 118 15.84 -9.74 0.49
C ARG A 118 16.87 -9.60 1.59
N LYS A 119 17.00 -8.44 2.22
CA LYS A 119 17.93 -8.17 3.33
C LYS A 119 17.72 -9.11 4.51
N ALA A 120 16.48 -9.45 4.80
CA ALA A 120 16.11 -10.37 5.88
C ALA A 120 16.12 -11.85 5.47
N HIS A 121 16.48 -12.15 4.22
CA HIS A 121 16.47 -13.50 3.64
C HIS A 121 15.12 -14.21 3.74
N VAL A 122 14.02 -13.47 3.55
CA VAL A 122 12.65 -13.98 3.57
C VAL A 122 12.31 -14.53 2.18
N TYR A 123 12.75 -15.74 1.91
CA TYR A 123 12.46 -16.52 0.69
C TYR A 123 12.56 -18.02 0.95
N ILE A 124 11.92 -18.83 0.11
CA ILE A 124 11.93 -20.29 0.21
C ILE A 124 13.09 -20.82 -0.63
N GLU A 125 13.99 -21.59 -0.02
CA GLU A 125 15.00 -22.39 -0.71
C GLU A 125 14.54 -23.83 -0.88
N GLU A 126 14.05 -24.41 0.21
CA GLU A 126 13.58 -25.79 0.24
C GLU A 126 12.18 -25.82 0.88
N PHE A 127 11.21 -26.30 0.13
CA PHE A 127 9.82 -26.33 0.56
C PHE A 127 9.54 -27.55 1.42
N LYS A 128 9.03 -27.35 2.63
CA LYS A 128 8.69 -28.44 3.58
C LYS A 128 7.23 -28.91 3.50
N GLY A 129 6.45 -28.39 2.57
CA GLY A 129 5.03 -28.66 2.48
C GLY A 129 4.17 -27.63 3.24
N ASN A 130 2.86 -27.79 3.14
CA ASN A 130 1.89 -26.96 3.87
C ASN A 130 1.56 -27.58 5.22
N ASN A 131 1.49 -26.76 6.26
CA ASN A 131 1.04 -27.20 7.58
C ASN A 131 -0.47 -26.99 7.70
N PRO A 132 -1.28 -28.07 7.79
CA PRO A 132 -2.74 -27.96 7.87
C PRO A 132 -3.21 -27.10 9.03
N LYS A 133 -2.49 -27.11 10.17
CA LYS A 133 -2.85 -26.34 11.39
C LYS A 133 -2.79 -24.84 11.23
N VAL A 134 -2.13 -24.33 10.19
CA VAL A 134 -1.96 -22.90 9.91
C VAL A 134 -2.32 -22.54 8.48
N TYR A 135 -2.94 -23.46 7.74
CA TYR A 135 -3.23 -23.28 6.30
C TYR A 135 -4.08 -22.04 6.04
N ASP A 136 -5.22 -21.90 6.74
CA ASP A 136 -6.12 -20.75 6.55
C ASP A 136 -5.42 -19.41 6.81
N GLN A 137 -4.50 -19.39 7.76
CA GLN A 137 -3.74 -18.22 8.08
C GLN A 137 -2.66 -17.93 7.02
N MET A 138 -1.98 -18.96 6.51
CA MET A 138 -1.04 -18.82 5.38
C MET A 138 -1.78 -18.32 4.14
N TYR A 139 -2.96 -18.87 3.85
CA TYR A 139 -3.81 -18.40 2.76
C TYR A 139 -4.23 -16.94 2.94
N SER A 140 -4.63 -16.55 4.16
CA SER A 140 -4.98 -15.16 4.46
C SER A 140 -3.84 -14.19 4.20
N VAL A 141 -2.64 -14.47 4.72
CA VAL A 141 -1.47 -13.58 4.51
C VAL A 141 -0.93 -13.63 3.08
N GLY A 142 -1.08 -14.76 2.39
CA GLY A 142 -0.72 -14.90 0.98
C GLY A 142 -1.49 -14.00 0.02
N LYS A 143 -2.61 -13.42 0.46
CA LYS A 143 -3.36 -12.40 -0.29
C LYS A 143 -2.72 -11.02 -0.24
N CYS A 144 -1.59 -10.83 0.45
CA CYS A 144 -0.97 -9.52 0.60
C CYS A 144 -0.57 -8.93 -0.75
N LEU A 145 -1.16 -7.79 -1.10
CA LEU A 145 -0.90 -7.06 -2.35
C LEU A 145 0.41 -6.27 -2.33
N LYS A 146 1.10 -6.19 -1.18
CA LYS A 146 2.27 -5.31 -0.96
C LYS A 146 2.00 -3.86 -1.36
N CYS A 147 0.75 -3.43 -1.26
CA CYS A 147 0.28 -2.11 -1.66
C CYS A 147 0.85 -0.93 -0.82
N GLY A 148 1.41 -1.21 0.37
CA GLY A 148 2.00 -0.18 1.23
C GLY A 148 1.03 0.49 2.21
N LEU A 149 -0.29 0.34 2.10
CA LEU A 149 -1.28 1.02 2.95
C LEU A 149 -1.07 0.77 4.46
N CYS A 150 -0.73 -0.46 4.84
CA CYS A 150 -0.44 -0.81 6.23
C CYS A 150 0.84 -0.13 6.77
N LEU A 151 1.80 0.18 5.90
CA LEU A 151 3.01 0.91 6.23
C LEU A 151 2.71 2.40 6.36
N GLU A 152 1.87 2.95 5.49
CA GLU A 152 1.42 4.34 5.52
C GLU A 152 0.79 4.72 6.86
N VAL A 153 -0.11 3.90 7.40
CA VAL A 153 -0.80 4.19 8.67
C VAL A 153 0.00 3.80 9.92
N CYS A 154 1.10 3.07 9.76
CA CYS A 154 1.86 2.58 10.92
C CYS A 154 2.64 3.73 11.58
N PRO A 155 2.40 4.03 12.87
CA PRO A 155 3.09 5.14 13.53
C PRO A 155 4.61 4.94 13.63
N ASN A 156 5.06 3.68 13.64
CA ASN A 156 6.46 3.33 13.86
C ASN A 156 7.25 3.10 12.57
N TYR A 157 6.57 3.02 11.41
CA TYR A 157 7.24 2.77 10.14
C TYR A 157 7.77 4.06 9.52
N LYS A 158 9.03 4.01 9.13
CA LYS A 158 9.67 4.99 8.24
C LYS A 158 10.52 4.24 7.23
N SER A 159 10.43 4.67 5.97
CA SER A 159 11.18 4.04 4.89
C SER A 159 12.69 4.13 5.14
N GLY A 160 13.41 3.02 4.91
CA GLY A 160 14.86 2.93 5.12
C GLY A 160 15.33 2.69 6.55
N GLU A 161 14.44 2.73 7.55
CA GLU A 161 14.78 2.44 8.95
C GLU A 161 14.77 0.94 9.29
N LYS A 162 15.14 0.60 10.54
CA LYS A 162 15.29 -0.79 11.02
C LYS A 162 13.98 -1.56 11.13
N PHE A 163 12.85 -0.88 11.32
CA PHE A 163 11.53 -1.49 11.43
C PHE A 163 10.88 -1.64 10.05
N PHE A 164 10.69 -2.88 9.60
CA PHE A 164 10.23 -3.19 8.23
C PHE A 164 8.71 -3.24 8.08
N GLY A 165 7.96 -3.14 9.19
CA GLY A 165 6.51 -3.03 9.19
C GLY A 165 5.74 -4.32 8.90
N THR A 166 4.42 -4.20 8.78
CA THR A 166 3.50 -5.34 8.77
C THR A 166 3.60 -6.23 7.53
N ALA A 167 3.87 -5.65 6.35
CA ALA A 167 4.06 -6.45 5.13
C ALA A 167 5.22 -7.46 5.30
N PHE A 168 6.32 -7.03 5.93
CA PHE A 168 7.42 -7.91 6.29
C PHE A 168 7.01 -9.02 7.28
N ALA A 169 6.17 -8.70 8.29
CA ALA A 169 5.71 -9.70 9.25
C ALA A 169 4.83 -10.77 8.59
N HIS A 170 3.99 -10.40 7.64
CA HIS A 170 3.16 -11.33 6.89
C HIS A 170 4.01 -12.31 6.05
N GLU A 171 4.94 -11.77 5.27
CA GLU A 171 5.83 -12.59 4.45
C GLU A 171 6.75 -13.47 5.31
N SER A 172 7.27 -12.93 6.42
CA SER A 172 8.07 -13.73 7.36
C SER A 172 7.30 -14.92 7.91
N PHE A 173 6.02 -14.73 8.30
CA PHE A 173 5.17 -15.84 8.73
C PHE A 173 4.92 -16.85 7.61
N LEU A 174 4.56 -16.38 6.41
CA LEU A 174 4.26 -17.23 5.26
C LEU A 174 5.46 -18.10 4.87
N VAL A 175 6.64 -17.49 4.76
CA VAL A 175 7.87 -18.17 4.34
C VAL A 175 8.41 -19.07 5.44
N ALA A 176 8.46 -18.63 6.70
CA ALA A 176 8.89 -19.47 7.82
C ALA A 176 8.01 -20.73 7.97
N SER A 177 6.69 -20.59 7.76
CA SER A 177 5.77 -21.72 7.83
C SER A 177 5.98 -22.77 6.74
N ARG A 178 6.65 -22.43 5.64
CA ARG A 178 6.87 -23.28 4.46
C ARG A 178 8.34 -23.69 4.21
N SER A 179 9.29 -22.99 4.84
CA SER A 179 10.72 -23.26 4.63
C SER A 179 11.21 -24.38 5.54
N LYS A 180 11.97 -25.32 4.96
CA LYS A 180 12.64 -26.38 5.72
C LYS A 180 13.92 -25.89 6.37
N THR A 181 14.69 -25.05 5.68
CA THR A 181 16.06 -24.70 6.06
C THR A 181 16.18 -23.30 6.68
N ARG A 182 15.21 -22.39 6.45
CA ARG A 182 15.33 -20.96 6.81
C ARG A 182 14.46 -20.51 7.96
N GLU A 183 13.61 -21.35 8.52
CA GLU A 183 12.63 -20.92 9.55
C GLU A 183 13.31 -20.17 10.70
N GLU A 184 14.38 -20.70 11.26
CA GLU A 184 15.09 -20.09 12.39
C GLU A 184 15.71 -18.73 12.02
N LYS A 185 16.34 -18.62 10.85
CA LYS A 185 16.95 -17.38 10.36
C LYS A 185 15.90 -16.29 10.13
N ILE A 186 14.75 -16.66 9.56
CA ILE A 186 13.63 -15.74 9.34
C ILE A 186 13.05 -15.27 10.67
N ARG A 187 12.92 -16.15 11.68
CA ARG A 187 12.47 -15.78 13.03
C ARG A 187 13.41 -14.81 13.72
N LYS A 188 14.71 -15.00 13.62
CA LYS A 188 15.72 -14.05 14.12
C LYS A 188 15.59 -12.68 13.45
N SER A 189 15.44 -12.66 12.13
CA SER A 189 15.23 -11.42 11.38
C SER A 189 13.90 -10.74 11.74
N TYR A 190 12.84 -11.51 11.96
CA TYR A 190 11.54 -11.00 12.40
C TYR A 190 11.65 -10.30 13.78
N VAL A 191 12.32 -10.90 14.74
CA VAL A 191 12.56 -10.26 16.05
C VAL A 191 13.29 -8.94 15.86
N LYS A 192 14.38 -8.95 15.10
CA LYS A 192 15.23 -7.77 14.87
C LYS A 192 14.53 -6.62 14.15
N HIS A 193 13.69 -6.92 13.16
CA HIS A 193 13.16 -5.92 12.24
C HIS A 193 11.64 -5.67 12.37
N PHE A 194 10.96 -6.42 13.20
CA PHE A 194 9.52 -6.21 13.43
C PHE A 194 9.14 -6.19 14.90
N GLU A 195 9.43 -7.24 15.65
CA GLU A 195 8.86 -7.42 17.00
C GLU A 195 9.23 -6.28 17.96
N THR A 196 10.51 -5.88 17.97
CA THR A 196 11.01 -4.80 18.84
C THR A 196 10.48 -3.42 18.47
N GLY A 197 10.02 -3.22 17.23
CA GLY A 197 9.51 -1.93 16.74
C GLY A 197 7.98 -1.83 16.69
N CYS A 198 7.25 -2.93 16.90
CA CYS A 198 5.80 -2.93 16.79
C CYS A 198 5.10 -2.45 18.07
N SER A 199 4.46 -1.28 18.02
CA SER A 199 3.67 -0.72 19.15
C SER A 199 2.28 -1.37 19.32
N LYS A 200 1.90 -2.33 18.47
CA LYS A 200 0.60 -3.01 18.48
C LYS A 200 -0.61 -2.08 18.33
N SER A 201 -0.45 -0.95 17.61
CA SER A 201 -1.54 0.01 17.34
C SER A 201 -2.69 -0.57 16.50
N LEU A 202 -2.45 -1.66 15.79
CA LEU A 202 -3.39 -2.38 14.92
C LEU A 202 -3.95 -1.57 13.73
N SER A 203 -3.50 -0.34 13.51
CA SER A 203 -3.90 0.47 12.35
C SER A 203 -3.71 -0.26 11.02
N CYS A 204 -2.68 -1.10 10.93
CA CYS A 204 -2.40 -1.93 9.77
C CYS A 204 -3.49 -2.96 9.45
N SER A 205 -4.20 -3.48 10.46
CA SER A 205 -5.33 -4.41 10.24
C SER A 205 -6.57 -3.68 9.72
N VAL A 206 -6.79 -2.44 10.17
CA VAL A 206 -7.97 -1.64 9.82
C VAL A 206 -7.91 -1.20 8.35
N VAL A 207 -6.71 -0.85 7.85
CA VAL A 207 -6.53 -0.30 6.50
C VAL A 207 -6.37 -1.36 5.42
N CYS A 208 -6.20 -2.63 5.79
CA CYS A 208 -5.89 -3.69 4.83
C CYS A 208 -7.06 -4.00 3.90
N PRO A 209 -6.96 -3.77 2.56
CA PRO A 209 -8.04 -4.03 1.63
C PRO A 209 -8.37 -5.53 1.51
N MET A 210 -7.39 -6.41 1.80
CA MET A 210 -7.56 -7.86 1.79
C MET A 210 -8.04 -8.45 3.11
N ASN A 211 -8.35 -7.61 4.12
CA ASN A 211 -8.81 -8.02 5.45
C ASN A 211 -7.91 -9.10 6.10
N ILE A 212 -6.59 -8.97 5.92
CA ILE A 212 -5.63 -9.92 6.48
C ILE A 212 -5.71 -9.88 8.01
N LYS A 213 -5.85 -11.06 8.63
CA LYS A 213 -5.86 -11.21 10.09
C LYS A 213 -4.44 -11.04 10.67
N THR A 214 -3.92 -9.82 10.65
CA THR A 214 -2.55 -9.45 11.01
C THR A 214 -2.15 -9.92 12.40
N ILE A 215 -3.04 -9.80 13.39
CA ILE A 215 -2.78 -10.23 14.78
C ILE A 215 -2.46 -11.71 14.84
N ALA A 216 -3.13 -12.53 14.03
CA ALA A 216 -2.93 -13.97 14.05
C ALA A 216 -1.54 -14.36 13.52
N SER A 217 -1.04 -13.71 12.43
CA SER A 217 0.32 -13.97 11.92
C SER A 217 1.40 -13.49 12.89
N ILE A 218 1.23 -12.30 13.48
CA ILE A 218 2.13 -11.77 14.51
C ILE A 218 2.16 -12.69 15.73
N GLY A 219 1.01 -13.10 16.24
CA GLY A 219 0.91 -14.00 17.37
C GLY A 219 1.59 -15.36 17.16
N ARG A 220 1.53 -15.90 15.93
CA ARG A 220 2.24 -17.14 15.58
C ARG A 220 3.75 -16.95 15.52
N MET A 221 4.21 -15.83 14.97
CA MET A 221 5.64 -15.53 14.94
C MET A 221 6.22 -15.31 16.35
N ASN A 222 5.44 -14.72 17.26
CA ASN A 222 5.86 -14.48 18.64
C ASN A 222 5.84 -15.74 19.53
N LYS A 223 5.01 -16.74 19.23
CA LYS A 223 4.93 -18.00 20.00
C LYS A 223 6.05 -19.01 19.72
N GLY A 224 6.84 -18.81 18.71
CA GLY A 224 7.93 -19.70 18.30
C GLY A 224 9.29 -19.36 18.96
N LYS A 225 9.27 -18.77 20.15
CA LYS A 225 10.46 -18.47 20.96
C LYS A 225 10.74 -19.57 21.95
#